data_5a60c6709fd4119cea312f5c88c9ead1
#
_entry.id   5a60c6709fd4119cea312f5c88c9ead1
#
_cell.length_a   1.000
_cell.length_b   1.000
_cell.length_c   1.000
_cell.angle_alpha   90.00
_cell.angle_beta   90.00
_cell.angle_gamma   90.00
#
_symmetry.space_group_name_H-M   'P 1'
#
loop_
_entity.id
_entity.type
_entity.pdbx_description
1 polymer ?
#
loop_
_entity_poly.entity_id
_entity_poly.type
_entity_poly.pdbx_seq_one_letter_code
_entity_poly.pdbx_strand_id
1 'polypeptide(L)'
;MLWPADEPWPVCGEAHGRGRGRRPADIRRYRQVLASAWSREQAPGPTDEERELLGELRREHRIPRASETDPLPMIGLAQLYRRDVPDLPEGPGDCDLLQVFWCPFNAHGPDRYDLELHLRWRRSWEVGEVLTAPPQPLVVGADGFVPEPCVLHPEQVITYPFAGLLPMELCARIDAWEVALEEEAEQSADRSTTEPLGYQYDLSIPPGWRVGGFASWHATDPYPMDCMTCATPMHLLLTIDSSEWDGGSGSWKPLEEQNQPTHRCTTPTEVTVSRWGELNVFACPDNPVHPHRWSIQ
;
A
#
# COMPACT_ATOMS: atom_id res chain seq x y z
N MET A 1 1.22 7.89 14.59
CA MET A 1 2.40 6.99 14.57
C MET A 1 3.17 7.16 15.87
N LEU A 2 3.59 6.08 16.50
CA LEU A 2 4.30 6.06 17.79
C LEU A 2 5.79 6.38 17.55
N TRP A 3 6.19 7.65 17.54
CA TRP A 3 7.56 8.08 17.32
C TRP A 3 8.12 8.82 18.55
N PRO A 4 9.32 8.45 19.05
CA PRO A 4 9.90 9.13 20.21
C PRO A 4 10.15 10.62 19.94
N ALA A 5 9.85 11.47 20.92
CA ALA A 5 10.02 12.92 20.79
C ALA A 5 11.50 13.34 20.72
N ASP A 6 12.39 12.53 21.27
CA ASP A 6 13.85 12.74 21.31
C ASP A 6 14.60 12.12 20.11
N GLU A 7 13.89 11.39 19.24
CA GLU A 7 14.48 10.81 18.03
C GLU A 7 14.17 11.67 16.79
N PRO A 8 15.17 11.96 15.93
CA PRO A 8 14.91 12.71 14.70
C PRO A 8 13.98 11.93 13.78
N TRP A 9 13.00 12.66 13.22
CA TRP A 9 12.06 12.09 12.22
C TRP A 9 12.80 11.67 10.97
N PRO A 10 12.41 10.56 10.30
CA PRO A 10 13.04 10.12 9.07
C PRO A 10 12.95 11.18 7.97
N VAL A 11 14.04 11.38 7.28
CA VAL A 11 14.14 12.31 6.15
C VAL A 11 14.74 11.59 4.95
N CYS A 12 14.23 11.91 3.76
CA CYS A 12 14.85 11.49 2.52
C CYS A 12 15.92 12.51 2.14
N GLY A 13 17.17 12.05 2.00
CA GLY A 13 18.31 12.83 1.55
C GLY A 13 18.75 12.56 0.13
N GLU A 14 18.07 11.63 -0.56
CA GLU A 14 18.34 11.29 -1.95
C GLU A 14 17.86 12.40 -2.92
N ALA A 15 18.41 12.40 -4.12
CA ALA A 15 17.92 13.29 -5.18
C ALA A 15 16.47 12.92 -5.53
N HIS A 16 15.56 13.86 -5.36
CA HIS A 16 14.15 13.70 -5.62
C HIS A 16 13.58 14.92 -6.34
N GLY A 17 12.28 15.00 -6.46
CA GLY A 17 11.59 16.07 -7.21
C GLY A 17 12.03 17.50 -6.86
N ARG A 18 11.60 18.43 -7.63
CA ARG A 18 12.09 19.82 -7.70
C ARG A 18 11.41 20.80 -6.77
N GLY A 19 10.90 20.35 -5.67
CA GLY A 19 10.13 21.21 -4.76
C GLY A 19 8.86 21.79 -5.39
N ARG A 20 8.29 21.09 -6.37
CA ARG A 20 6.99 21.40 -6.96
C ARG A 20 6.02 20.26 -6.71
N GLY A 21 4.84 20.59 -6.25
CA GLY A 21 3.79 19.63 -5.99
C GLY A 21 2.67 20.24 -5.19
N ARG A 22 1.79 19.41 -4.65
CA ARG A 22 0.66 19.85 -3.82
C ARG A 22 1.03 19.83 -2.34
N ARG A 23 0.41 20.71 -1.57
CA ARG A 23 0.58 20.68 -0.10
C ARG A 23 -0.24 19.54 0.50
N PRO A 24 0.30 18.76 1.45
CA PRO A 24 -0.47 17.70 2.12
C PRO A 24 -1.78 18.19 2.74
N ALA A 25 -1.79 19.42 3.29
CA ALA A 25 -2.99 20.02 3.86
C ALA A 25 -4.07 20.28 2.81
N ASP A 26 -3.69 20.73 1.61
CA ASP A 26 -4.62 20.99 0.51
C ASP A 26 -5.21 19.68 -0.02
N ILE A 27 -4.41 18.60 -0.08
CA ILE A 27 -4.87 17.27 -0.46
C ILE A 27 -5.91 16.75 0.53
N ARG A 28 -5.61 16.79 1.84
CA ARG A 28 -6.56 16.35 2.89
C ARG A 28 -7.85 17.19 2.85
N ARG A 29 -7.73 18.51 2.69
CA ARG A 29 -8.89 19.38 2.57
C ARG A 29 -9.72 19.08 1.33
N TYR A 30 -9.08 18.84 0.20
CA TYR A 30 -9.73 18.42 -1.04
C TYR A 30 -10.58 17.16 -0.84
N ARG A 31 -10.01 16.10 -0.22
CA ARG A 31 -10.72 14.87 0.10
C ARG A 31 -11.92 15.10 1.03
N GLN A 32 -11.74 15.90 2.06
CA GLN A 32 -12.82 16.26 2.99
C GLN A 32 -13.99 16.96 2.29
N VAL A 33 -13.70 17.93 1.42
CA VAL A 33 -14.74 18.64 0.65
C VAL A 33 -15.49 17.67 -0.26
N LEU A 34 -14.77 16.78 -0.98
CA LEU A 34 -15.40 15.76 -1.81
C LEU A 34 -16.25 14.79 -1.00
N ALA A 35 -15.73 14.25 0.09
CA ALA A 35 -16.46 13.32 0.95
C ALA A 35 -17.76 13.97 1.47
N SER A 36 -17.68 15.22 1.96
CA SER A 36 -18.86 15.97 2.42
C SER A 36 -19.85 16.23 1.29
N ALA A 37 -19.36 16.55 0.08
CA ALA A 37 -20.21 16.81 -1.07
C ALA A 37 -21.00 15.57 -1.50
N TRP A 38 -20.33 14.42 -1.55
CA TRP A 38 -20.95 13.16 -1.97
C TRP A 38 -21.79 12.48 -0.87
N SER A 39 -21.64 12.87 0.40
CA SER A 39 -22.47 12.35 1.50
C SER A 39 -23.83 12.99 1.63
N ARG A 40 -24.14 14.04 0.87
CA ARG A 40 -25.43 14.71 0.90
C ARG A 40 -26.54 13.84 0.30
N GLU A 41 -27.62 13.62 1.03
CA GLU A 41 -28.78 12.85 0.54
C GLU A 41 -29.52 13.57 -0.59
N GLN A 42 -29.64 14.92 -0.45
CA GLN A 42 -30.24 15.77 -1.46
C GLN A 42 -29.15 16.41 -2.32
N ALA A 43 -29.20 16.18 -3.62
CA ALA A 43 -28.24 16.69 -4.61
C ALA A 43 -26.77 16.29 -4.27
N PRO A 44 -26.40 15.00 -4.38
CA PRO A 44 -25.02 14.56 -4.14
C PRO A 44 -24.07 15.19 -5.16
N GLY A 45 -22.88 15.56 -4.68
CA GLY A 45 -21.83 16.16 -5.49
C GLY A 45 -21.52 17.63 -5.12
N PRO A 46 -20.38 18.15 -5.61
CA PRO A 46 -19.93 19.50 -5.26
C PRO A 46 -20.84 20.60 -5.85
N THR A 47 -21.11 21.64 -5.06
CA THR A 47 -21.71 22.89 -5.52
C THR A 47 -20.74 23.68 -6.40
N ASP A 48 -21.19 24.79 -7.02
CA ASP A 48 -20.31 25.63 -7.83
C ASP A 48 -19.20 26.27 -6.99
N GLU A 49 -19.52 26.73 -5.79
CA GLU A 49 -18.54 27.29 -4.85
C GLU A 49 -17.51 26.22 -4.40
N GLU A 50 -17.98 25.00 -4.13
CA GLU A 50 -17.08 23.89 -3.79
C GLU A 50 -16.22 23.47 -4.98
N ARG A 51 -16.71 23.52 -6.21
CA ARG A 51 -15.90 23.26 -7.42
C ARG A 51 -14.80 24.31 -7.59
N GLU A 52 -15.07 25.56 -7.31
CA GLU A 52 -14.07 26.63 -7.32
C GLU A 52 -12.98 26.37 -6.26
N LEU A 53 -13.40 26.09 -5.02
CA LEU A 53 -12.49 25.71 -3.92
C LEU A 53 -11.66 24.47 -4.28
N LEU A 54 -12.28 23.42 -4.82
CA LEU A 54 -11.58 22.21 -5.26
C LEU A 54 -10.56 22.52 -6.36
N GLY A 55 -10.87 23.45 -7.26
CA GLY A 55 -9.95 23.95 -8.27
C GLY A 55 -8.73 24.66 -7.66
N GLU A 56 -8.94 25.43 -6.60
CA GLU A 56 -7.85 26.09 -5.87
C GLU A 56 -6.96 25.07 -5.12
N LEU A 57 -7.57 24.12 -4.43
CA LEU A 57 -6.88 23.10 -3.67
C LEU A 57 -6.05 22.14 -4.56
N ARG A 58 -6.36 22.05 -5.86
CA ARG A 58 -5.57 21.28 -6.85
C ARG A 58 -4.32 21.98 -7.36
N ARG A 59 -4.13 23.26 -7.04
CA ARG A 59 -2.97 24.00 -7.55
C ARG A 59 -1.67 23.46 -6.98
N GLU A 60 -0.71 23.26 -7.88
CA GLU A 60 0.65 22.94 -7.49
C GLU A 60 1.38 24.19 -6.96
N HIS A 61 2.19 23.96 -5.95
CA HIS A 61 3.05 24.98 -5.35
C HIS A 61 4.51 24.67 -5.67
N ARG A 62 5.30 25.72 -5.81
CA ARG A 62 6.75 25.62 -5.93
C ARG A 62 7.40 26.15 -4.67
N ILE A 63 8.35 25.39 -4.11
CA ILE A 63 9.17 25.86 -3.00
C ILE A 63 10.32 26.69 -3.62
N PRO A 64 10.37 28.00 -3.38
CA PRO A 64 11.47 28.81 -3.85
C PRO A 64 12.81 28.33 -3.26
N ARG A 65 13.83 28.20 -4.11
CA ARG A 65 15.20 27.80 -3.72
C ARG A 65 15.33 26.36 -3.18
N ALA A 66 14.33 25.49 -3.30
CA ALA A 66 14.52 24.09 -2.97
C ALA A 66 15.55 23.46 -3.92
N SER A 67 16.52 22.77 -3.34
CA SER A 67 17.45 21.91 -4.06
C SER A 67 16.84 20.52 -4.26
N GLU A 68 17.28 19.79 -5.28
CA GLU A 68 16.86 18.39 -5.49
C GLU A 68 17.29 17.46 -4.35
N THR A 69 18.31 17.86 -3.60
CA THR A 69 18.90 17.07 -2.51
C THR A 69 18.59 17.64 -1.12
N ASP A 70 17.72 18.66 -1.02
CA ASP A 70 17.30 19.16 0.28
C ASP A 70 16.55 18.06 1.03
N PRO A 71 16.90 17.77 2.30
CA PRO A 71 16.23 16.73 3.06
C PRO A 71 14.73 16.99 3.20
N LEU A 72 13.92 15.99 2.86
CA LEU A 72 12.47 16.04 2.99
C LEU A 72 11.98 15.11 4.11
N PRO A 73 11.13 15.58 5.01
CA PRO A 73 10.46 14.68 5.96
C PRO A 73 9.72 13.58 5.22
N MET A 74 10.00 12.32 5.55
CA MET A 74 9.27 11.19 5.01
C MET A 74 7.86 11.14 5.60
N ILE A 75 6.93 10.56 4.87
CA ILE A 75 5.56 10.40 5.32
C ILE A 75 5.42 9.01 5.93
N GLY A 76 4.82 8.94 7.14
CA GLY A 76 4.48 7.68 7.77
C GLY A 76 3.37 6.98 7.02
N LEU A 77 3.62 5.74 6.62
CA LEU A 77 2.74 4.95 5.76
C LEU A 77 1.98 3.89 6.56
N ALA A 78 2.70 3.08 7.35
CA ALA A 78 2.11 2.05 8.18
C ALA A 78 2.79 1.93 9.53
N GLN A 79 2.05 1.43 10.53
CA GLN A 79 2.54 1.05 11.84
C GLN A 79 1.88 -0.25 12.24
N LEU A 80 2.67 -1.31 12.33
CA LEU A 80 2.20 -2.68 12.53
C LEU A 80 2.81 -3.27 13.80
N TYR A 81 1.95 -3.76 14.70
CA TYR A 81 2.38 -4.47 15.90
C TYR A 81 2.27 -5.99 15.68
N ARG A 82 3.27 -6.74 16.09
CA ARG A 82 3.23 -8.21 16.01
C ARG A 82 2.05 -8.83 16.76
N ARG A 83 1.61 -8.22 17.85
CA ARG A 83 0.43 -8.70 18.61
C ARG A 83 -0.86 -8.62 17.79
N ASP A 84 -0.95 -7.66 16.84
CA ASP A 84 -2.14 -7.44 16.01
C ASP A 84 -2.01 -8.17 14.67
N VAL A 85 -0.75 -8.44 14.23
CA VAL A 85 -0.40 -9.12 12.98
C VAL A 85 0.59 -10.25 13.28
N PRO A 86 0.13 -11.44 13.71
CA PRO A 86 1.02 -12.53 14.14
C PRO A 86 2.00 -13.02 13.06
N ASP A 87 1.64 -12.92 11.79
CA ASP A 87 2.48 -13.31 10.66
C ASP A 87 3.53 -12.24 10.27
N LEU A 88 3.56 -11.11 10.97
CA LEU A 88 4.65 -10.15 10.82
C LEU A 88 5.95 -10.80 11.29
N PRO A 89 7.00 -10.88 10.44
CA PRO A 89 8.28 -11.47 10.79
C PRO A 89 8.87 -10.86 12.06
N GLU A 90 9.71 -11.62 12.74
CA GLU A 90 10.44 -11.08 13.89
C GLU A 90 11.37 -9.96 13.46
N GLY A 91 11.23 -8.83 14.13
CA GLY A 91 12.18 -7.75 13.99
C GLY A 91 13.53 -8.08 14.65
N PRO A 92 14.57 -7.25 14.47
CA PRO A 92 15.86 -7.45 15.11
C PRO A 92 15.71 -7.38 16.64
N GLY A 93 16.32 -8.31 17.34
CA GLY A 93 16.18 -8.44 18.80
C GLY A 93 14.73 -8.71 19.19
N ASP A 94 14.22 -8.01 20.18
CA ASP A 94 12.85 -8.17 20.67
C ASP A 94 11.87 -7.11 20.09
N CYS A 95 12.15 -6.58 18.90
CA CYS A 95 11.29 -5.58 18.28
C CYS A 95 9.92 -6.17 17.91
N ASP A 96 8.87 -5.51 18.40
CA ASP A 96 7.48 -5.92 18.24
C ASP A 96 6.67 -4.95 17.37
N LEU A 97 7.32 -3.92 16.85
CA LEU A 97 6.70 -2.84 16.09
C LEU A 97 7.49 -2.57 14.81
N LEU A 98 6.83 -2.64 13.67
CA LEU A 98 7.33 -2.18 12.39
C LEU A 98 6.66 -0.84 12.02
N GLN A 99 7.47 0.14 11.68
CA GLN A 99 7.03 1.41 11.12
C GLN A 99 7.59 1.57 9.71
N VAL A 100 6.73 1.94 8.78
CA VAL A 100 7.06 2.10 7.35
C VAL A 100 6.85 3.56 6.97
N PHE A 101 7.84 4.12 6.30
CA PHE A 101 7.81 5.48 5.79
C PHE A 101 8.21 5.47 4.32
N TRP A 102 7.76 6.46 3.58
CA TRP A 102 8.22 6.70 2.22
C TRP A 102 8.52 8.17 1.95
N CYS A 103 9.37 8.39 0.97
CA CYS A 103 9.56 9.72 0.42
C CYS A 103 8.27 10.15 -0.30
N PRO A 104 7.82 11.41 -0.15
CA PRO A 104 6.62 11.91 -0.83
C PRO A 104 6.80 12.17 -2.33
N PHE A 105 7.88 11.66 -2.93
CA PHE A 105 8.18 11.75 -4.35
C PHE A 105 8.67 10.40 -4.87
N ASN A 106 8.33 10.08 -6.11
CA ASN A 106 8.77 8.88 -6.82
C ASN A 106 9.86 9.19 -7.87
N ALA A 107 10.73 10.15 -7.56
CA ALA A 107 11.73 10.63 -8.51
C ALA A 107 13.16 10.20 -8.11
N HIS A 108 13.28 8.99 -7.55
CA HIS A 108 14.56 8.40 -7.14
C HIS A 108 15.13 7.47 -8.21
N GLY A 109 16.35 7.01 -7.97
CA GLY A 109 17.05 6.10 -8.85
C GLY A 109 17.51 6.71 -10.17
N PRO A 110 18.21 5.93 -11.01
CA PRO A 110 18.79 6.41 -12.26
C PRO A 110 17.74 6.86 -13.27
N ASP A 111 16.58 6.20 -13.29
CA ASP A 111 15.49 6.48 -14.22
C ASP A 111 14.46 7.46 -13.64
N ARG A 112 14.64 7.88 -12.38
CA ARG A 112 13.76 8.83 -11.65
C ARG A 112 12.31 8.37 -11.53
N TYR A 113 12.11 7.07 -11.34
CA TYR A 113 10.79 6.46 -11.11
C TYR A 113 10.76 5.56 -9.86
N ASP A 114 11.88 5.48 -9.14
CA ASP A 114 12.00 4.67 -7.94
C ASP A 114 11.36 5.33 -6.72
N LEU A 115 10.97 4.52 -5.76
CA LEU A 115 10.51 4.94 -4.44
C LEU A 115 11.66 4.84 -3.44
N GLU A 116 11.65 5.72 -2.45
CA GLU A 116 12.54 5.61 -1.29
C GLU A 116 11.71 5.26 -0.06
N LEU A 117 12.03 4.12 0.53
CA LEU A 117 11.35 3.58 1.71
C LEU A 117 12.29 3.58 2.91
N HIS A 118 11.74 3.76 4.10
CA HIS A 118 12.43 3.60 5.36
C HIS A 118 11.63 2.68 6.27
N LEU A 119 12.22 1.54 6.64
CA LEU A 119 11.66 0.59 7.59
C LEU A 119 12.32 0.80 8.96
N ARG A 120 11.51 0.96 10.00
CA ARG A 120 11.98 1.13 11.36
C ARG A 120 11.37 0.08 12.27
N TRP A 121 12.21 -0.83 12.74
CA TRP A 121 11.84 -1.76 13.80
C TRP A 121 12.06 -1.14 15.16
N ARG A 122 11.13 -1.40 16.11
CA ARG A 122 11.19 -0.90 17.48
C ARG A 122 10.67 -1.91 18.47
N ARG A 123 11.09 -1.69 19.71
CA ARG A 123 10.40 -2.19 20.89
C ARG A 123 9.37 -1.15 21.32
N SER A 124 8.07 -1.45 21.19
CA SER A 124 7.01 -0.48 21.46
C SER A 124 7.00 0.01 22.91
N TRP A 125 7.44 -0.82 23.84
CA TRP A 125 7.53 -0.48 25.28
C TRP A 125 8.70 0.40 25.66
N GLU A 126 9.70 0.58 24.79
CA GLU A 126 10.83 1.50 25.01
C GLU A 126 10.52 2.93 24.53
N VAL A 127 9.42 3.14 23.85
CA VAL A 127 9.02 4.47 23.40
C VAL A 127 8.48 5.26 24.59
N GLY A 128 9.22 6.29 24.98
CA GLY A 128 8.85 7.20 26.07
C GLY A 128 7.83 8.26 25.60
N GLU A 129 8.20 9.53 25.72
CA GLU A 129 7.37 10.63 25.22
C GLU A 129 7.23 10.56 23.68
N VAL A 130 5.99 10.66 23.21
CA VAL A 130 5.65 10.54 21.79
C VAL A 130 5.59 11.91 21.14
N LEU A 131 6.15 12.01 19.94
CA LEU A 131 6.09 13.21 19.11
C LEU A 131 4.62 13.51 18.76
N THR A 132 4.13 14.66 19.22
CA THR A 132 2.71 15.06 19.04
C THR A 132 2.40 15.59 17.66
N ALA A 133 3.41 16.18 16.98
CA ALA A 133 3.26 16.78 15.66
C ALA A 133 4.37 16.30 14.72
N PRO A 134 4.19 15.18 14.01
CA PRO A 134 5.18 14.71 13.03
C PRO A 134 5.47 15.76 11.96
N PRO A 135 6.74 15.98 11.60
CA PRO A 135 7.11 16.87 10.50
C PRO A 135 6.39 16.47 9.21
N GLN A 136 5.97 17.47 8.46
CA GLN A 136 5.30 17.27 7.17
C GLN A 136 6.15 17.90 6.07
N PRO A 137 6.26 17.27 4.89
CA PRO A 137 6.87 17.91 3.73
C PRO A 137 6.03 19.12 3.31
N LEU A 138 6.69 20.17 2.81
CA LEU A 138 5.98 21.36 2.33
C LEU A 138 5.11 21.06 1.11
N VAL A 139 5.56 20.17 0.24
CA VAL A 139 4.83 19.66 -0.93
C VAL A 139 5.12 18.18 -1.14
N VAL A 140 4.22 17.52 -1.86
CA VAL A 140 4.35 16.11 -2.29
C VAL A 140 4.19 16.01 -3.80
N GLY A 141 4.82 15.01 -4.41
CA GLY A 141 4.81 14.81 -5.86
C GLY A 141 3.47 14.35 -6.43
N ALA A 142 2.69 13.61 -5.65
CA ALA A 142 1.35 13.17 -6.02
C ALA A 142 0.46 13.00 -4.79
N ASP A 143 -0.85 13.05 -4.99
CA ASP A 143 -1.86 12.95 -3.92
C ASP A 143 -1.79 11.60 -3.20
N GLY A 144 -1.56 10.52 -3.95
CA GLY A 144 -1.47 9.17 -3.43
C GLY A 144 -0.31 8.94 -2.45
N PHE A 145 0.65 9.86 -2.35
CA PHE A 145 1.70 9.80 -1.33
C PHE A 145 1.25 10.30 0.06
N VAL A 146 0.06 10.87 0.18
CA VAL A 146 -0.49 11.35 1.45
C VAL A 146 -1.55 10.38 1.94
N PRO A 147 -1.23 9.45 2.87
CA PRO A 147 -2.22 8.53 3.40
C PRO A 147 -3.33 9.27 4.16
N GLU A 148 -4.54 8.73 4.10
CA GLU A 148 -5.60 9.08 5.04
C GLU A 148 -5.43 8.20 6.29
N PRO A 149 -5.30 8.77 7.49
CA PRO A 149 -5.15 7.98 8.70
C PRO A 149 -6.38 7.09 8.96
N CYS A 150 -6.15 5.80 9.09
CA CYS A 150 -7.18 4.82 9.43
C CYS A 150 -6.65 3.81 10.44
N VAL A 151 -7.55 3.08 11.07
CA VAL A 151 -7.23 1.92 11.91
C VAL A 151 -7.31 0.68 11.03
N LEU A 152 -6.30 -0.20 11.16
CA LEU A 152 -6.25 -1.46 10.42
C LEU A 152 -7.00 -2.54 11.20
N HIS A 153 -7.74 -3.38 10.48
CA HIS A 153 -8.45 -4.55 11.00
C HIS A 153 -7.90 -5.80 10.32
N PRO A 154 -6.74 -6.33 10.79
CA PRO A 154 -6.09 -7.45 10.14
C PRO A 154 -6.91 -8.74 10.26
N GLU A 155 -7.08 -9.45 9.15
CA GLU A 155 -7.65 -10.78 9.06
C GLU A 155 -6.60 -11.75 8.55
N GLN A 156 -6.56 -12.96 9.11
CA GLN A 156 -5.67 -14.01 8.61
C GLN A 156 -6.31 -14.68 7.39
N VAL A 157 -5.58 -14.68 6.28
CA VAL A 157 -6.02 -15.25 5.01
C VAL A 157 -5.00 -16.25 4.47
N ILE A 158 -5.44 -17.16 3.61
CA ILE A 158 -4.56 -18.08 2.88
C ILE A 158 -4.30 -17.49 1.50
N THR A 159 -3.04 -17.35 1.14
CA THR A 159 -2.61 -16.90 -0.18
C THR A 159 -1.82 -17.99 -0.89
N TYR A 160 -1.76 -17.92 -2.21
CA TYR A 160 -1.10 -18.91 -3.05
C TYR A 160 0.00 -18.26 -3.90
N PRO A 161 1.05 -19.01 -4.29
CA PRO A 161 2.09 -18.48 -5.16
C PRO A 161 1.51 -17.99 -6.50
N PHE A 162 2.10 -16.93 -7.05
CA PHE A 162 1.75 -16.47 -8.39
C PHE A 162 1.92 -17.60 -9.42
N ALA A 163 0.96 -17.75 -10.34
CA ALA A 163 0.91 -18.89 -11.27
C ALA A 163 2.22 -19.09 -12.05
N GLY A 164 2.88 -17.99 -12.47
CA GLY A 164 4.14 -18.03 -13.19
C GLY A 164 5.35 -18.56 -12.38
N LEU A 165 5.21 -18.76 -11.07
CA LEU A 165 6.22 -19.36 -10.19
C LEU A 165 6.01 -20.88 -9.99
N LEU A 166 4.90 -21.42 -10.47
CA LEU A 166 4.53 -22.83 -10.27
C LEU A 166 5.23 -23.73 -11.28
N PRO A 167 5.51 -25.00 -10.91
CA PRO A 167 5.91 -26.02 -11.87
C PRO A 167 4.84 -26.23 -12.94
N MET A 168 5.28 -26.43 -14.17
CA MET A 168 4.39 -26.61 -15.34
C MET A 168 3.34 -27.73 -15.14
N GLU A 169 3.72 -28.82 -14.45
CA GLU A 169 2.80 -29.91 -14.12
C GLU A 169 1.66 -29.47 -13.20
N LEU A 170 1.96 -28.57 -12.24
CA LEU A 170 0.95 -28.01 -11.34
C LEU A 170 0.05 -27.02 -12.06
N CYS A 171 0.61 -26.17 -12.95
CA CYS A 171 -0.19 -25.30 -13.79
C CYS A 171 -1.21 -26.09 -14.63
N ALA A 172 -0.78 -27.17 -15.31
CA ALA A 172 -1.68 -28.01 -16.09
C ALA A 172 -2.81 -28.65 -15.25
N ARG A 173 -2.56 -28.94 -13.97
CA ARG A 173 -3.61 -29.44 -13.06
C ARG A 173 -4.56 -28.34 -12.64
N ILE A 174 -4.07 -27.13 -12.46
CA ILE A 174 -4.90 -25.95 -12.15
C ILE A 174 -5.78 -25.63 -13.35
N ASP A 175 -5.22 -25.59 -14.56
CA ASP A 175 -5.99 -25.35 -15.80
C ASP A 175 -7.13 -26.38 -15.95
N ALA A 176 -6.84 -27.67 -15.70
CA ALA A 176 -7.85 -28.72 -15.75
C ALA A 176 -8.94 -28.58 -14.66
N TRP A 177 -8.59 -28.06 -13.51
CA TRP A 177 -9.52 -27.78 -12.41
C TRP A 177 -10.42 -26.58 -12.77
N GLU A 178 -9.87 -25.50 -13.33
CA GLU A 178 -10.64 -24.33 -13.77
C GLU A 178 -11.65 -24.71 -14.84
N VAL A 179 -11.24 -25.48 -15.87
CA VAL A 179 -12.14 -25.99 -16.92
C VAL A 179 -13.29 -26.82 -16.32
N ALA A 180 -13.00 -27.67 -15.33
CA ALA A 180 -14.04 -28.47 -14.67
C ALA A 180 -15.05 -27.60 -13.91
N LEU A 181 -14.59 -26.54 -13.25
CA LEU A 181 -15.47 -25.59 -12.55
C LEU A 181 -16.36 -24.81 -13.54
N GLU A 182 -15.80 -24.39 -14.68
CA GLU A 182 -16.57 -23.72 -15.74
C GLU A 182 -17.67 -24.66 -16.31
N GLU A 183 -17.33 -25.93 -16.60
CA GLU A 183 -18.29 -26.92 -17.07
C GLU A 183 -19.39 -27.20 -16.04
N GLU A 184 -19.07 -27.28 -14.76
CA GLU A 184 -20.05 -27.44 -13.69
C GLU A 184 -20.97 -26.21 -13.57
N ALA A 185 -20.43 -25.01 -13.67
CA ALA A 185 -21.19 -23.77 -13.63
C ALA A 185 -22.16 -23.65 -14.81
N GLU A 186 -21.74 -24.06 -16.03
CA GLU A 186 -22.58 -24.07 -17.22
C GLU A 186 -23.73 -25.08 -17.12
N GLN A 187 -23.51 -26.21 -16.47
CA GLN A 187 -24.50 -27.28 -16.28
C GLN A 187 -25.47 -26.98 -15.13
N SER A 188 -25.14 -26.05 -14.25
CA SER A 188 -25.99 -25.66 -13.13
C SER A 188 -27.23 -24.92 -13.65
N ALA A 189 -28.41 -25.42 -13.29
CA ALA A 189 -29.69 -24.76 -13.62
C ALA A 189 -29.89 -23.46 -12.81
N ASP A 190 -29.17 -23.33 -11.71
CA ASP A 190 -29.09 -22.12 -10.89
C ASP A 190 -27.98 -21.23 -11.49
N ARG A 191 -28.37 -20.32 -12.36
CA ARG A 191 -27.49 -19.24 -12.81
C ARG A 191 -27.27 -18.24 -11.69
N SER A 192 -26.76 -18.75 -10.57
CA SER A 192 -26.12 -17.94 -9.53
C SER A 192 -25.05 -17.11 -10.23
N THR A 193 -25.13 -15.81 -10.07
CA THR A 193 -24.28 -14.81 -10.74
C THR A 193 -22.83 -14.83 -10.27
N THR A 194 -22.37 -15.90 -9.66
CA THR A 194 -21.00 -16.06 -9.17
C THR A 194 -20.18 -16.71 -10.29
N GLU A 195 -19.23 -15.96 -10.81
CA GLU A 195 -18.24 -16.49 -11.75
C GLU A 195 -17.42 -17.60 -11.09
N PRO A 196 -17.03 -18.65 -11.86
CA PRO A 196 -16.15 -19.69 -11.32
C PRO A 196 -14.84 -19.11 -10.80
N LEU A 197 -14.31 -19.70 -9.74
CA LEU A 197 -13.03 -19.27 -9.16
C LEU A 197 -11.87 -19.52 -10.14
N GLY A 198 -11.07 -18.49 -10.38
CA GLY A 198 -9.81 -18.57 -11.11
C GLY A 198 -8.62 -18.54 -10.17
N TYR A 199 -7.65 -19.44 -10.38
CA TYR A 199 -6.47 -19.52 -9.54
C TYR A 199 -5.70 -18.20 -9.50
N GLN A 200 -5.45 -17.61 -10.66
CA GLN A 200 -4.61 -16.42 -10.71
C GLN A 200 -5.28 -15.20 -10.07
N TYR A 201 -6.53 -14.95 -10.39
CA TYR A 201 -7.19 -13.71 -9.98
C TYR A 201 -7.84 -13.79 -8.61
N ASP A 202 -8.36 -14.96 -8.24
CA ASP A 202 -9.07 -15.11 -6.96
C ASP A 202 -8.20 -15.65 -5.83
N LEU A 203 -7.11 -16.35 -6.14
CA LEU A 203 -6.30 -17.05 -5.14
C LEU A 203 -4.86 -16.54 -5.04
N SER A 204 -4.20 -16.20 -6.16
CA SER A 204 -2.77 -15.85 -6.16
C SER A 204 -2.48 -14.35 -6.28
N ILE A 205 -3.48 -13.54 -6.59
CA ILE A 205 -3.39 -12.07 -6.60
C ILE A 205 -4.46 -11.50 -5.65
N PRO A 206 -4.39 -11.77 -4.34
CA PRO A 206 -5.34 -11.23 -3.40
C PRO A 206 -5.15 -9.71 -3.29
N PRO A 207 -6.23 -8.92 -3.29
CA PRO A 207 -6.16 -7.47 -3.19
C PRO A 207 -5.82 -7.01 -1.76
N GLY A 208 -5.55 -5.73 -1.64
CA GLY A 208 -5.41 -5.05 -0.36
C GLY A 208 -4.03 -5.11 0.27
N TRP A 209 -3.91 -4.45 1.39
CA TRP A 209 -2.68 -4.44 2.17
C TRP A 209 -2.49 -5.77 2.87
N ARG A 210 -1.30 -6.35 2.75
CA ARG A 210 -1.00 -7.69 3.28
C ARG A 210 0.36 -7.74 3.95
N VAL A 211 0.50 -8.61 4.95
CA VAL A 211 1.78 -8.93 5.59
C VAL A 211 2.13 -10.39 5.30
N GLY A 212 3.31 -10.63 4.77
CA GLY A 212 3.76 -11.98 4.41
C GLY A 212 3.03 -12.57 3.19
N GLY A 213 3.01 -13.90 3.09
CA GLY A 213 2.42 -14.61 1.96
C GLY A 213 3.29 -14.55 0.70
N PHE A 214 2.65 -14.47 -0.46
CA PHE A 214 3.31 -14.46 -1.75
C PHE A 214 3.10 -13.13 -2.46
N ALA A 215 4.14 -12.63 -3.13
CA ALA A 215 4.04 -11.46 -3.97
C ALA A 215 3.30 -11.82 -5.27
N SER A 216 2.42 -10.94 -5.71
CA SER A 216 1.88 -10.98 -7.05
C SER A 216 2.91 -10.43 -8.05
N TRP A 217 2.83 -10.91 -9.28
CA TRP A 217 3.72 -10.51 -10.39
C TRP A 217 2.89 -10.20 -11.64
N HIS A 218 1.77 -9.53 -11.46
CA HIS A 218 0.79 -9.35 -12.52
C HIS A 218 1.15 -8.25 -13.54
N ALA A 219 2.09 -7.36 -13.20
CA ALA A 219 2.53 -6.30 -14.12
C ALA A 219 3.90 -6.55 -14.74
N THR A 220 4.74 -7.38 -14.10
CA THR A 220 6.06 -7.74 -14.61
C THR A 220 6.30 -9.24 -14.47
N ASP A 221 7.23 -9.80 -15.25
CA ASP A 221 7.68 -11.16 -15.01
C ASP A 221 8.34 -11.31 -13.63
N PRO A 222 8.18 -12.46 -12.95
CA PRO A 222 8.88 -12.74 -11.71
C PRO A 222 10.40 -12.67 -11.89
N TYR A 223 11.08 -12.03 -10.95
CA TYR A 223 12.54 -11.99 -10.92
C TYR A 223 13.07 -12.22 -9.49
N PRO A 224 14.31 -12.71 -9.33
CA PRO A 224 14.85 -13.03 -8.02
C PRO A 224 14.95 -11.80 -7.13
N MET A 225 14.40 -11.91 -5.93
CA MET A 225 14.52 -10.92 -4.86
C MET A 225 15.52 -11.42 -3.83
N ASP A 226 16.81 -11.36 -4.19
CA ASP A 226 17.89 -11.81 -3.29
C ASP A 226 18.42 -10.64 -2.45
N CYS A 227 18.77 -10.93 -1.21
CA CYS A 227 19.37 -9.96 -0.29
C CYS A 227 20.73 -9.49 -0.83
N MET A 228 20.92 -8.19 -0.97
CA MET A 228 22.15 -7.61 -1.48
C MET A 228 23.36 -7.80 -0.55
N THR A 229 23.12 -8.20 0.71
CA THR A 229 24.17 -8.40 1.71
C THR A 229 24.60 -9.86 1.83
N CYS A 230 23.67 -10.82 1.84
CA CYS A 230 23.96 -12.24 2.07
C CYS A 230 23.51 -13.17 0.94
N ALA A 231 22.93 -12.63 -0.12
CA ALA A 231 22.40 -13.37 -1.27
C ALA A 231 21.30 -14.40 -0.94
N THR A 232 20.74 -14.38 0.28
CA THR A 232 19.60 -15.24 0.64
C THR A 232 18.34 -14.71 -0.07
N PRO A 233 17.49 -15.58 -0.65
CA PRO A 233 16.20 -15.18 -1.18
C PRO A 233 15.36 -14.47 -0.13
N MET A 234 14.85 -13.30 -0.46
CA MET A 234 14.06 -12.48 0.46
C MET A 234 12.61 -12.94 0.49
N HIS A 235 11.95 -12.75 1.63
CA HIS A 235 10.53 -13.02 1.79
C HIS A 235 9.73 -11.73 1.64
N LEU A 236 8.49 -11.85 1.16
CA LEU A 236 7.56 -10.75 1.18
C LEU A 236 7.29 -10.34 2.63
N LEU A 237 7.56 -9.08 2.94
CA LEU A 237 7.29 -8.49 4.24
C LEU A 237 5.91 -7.84 4.25
N LEU A 238 5.62 -7.02 3.24
CA LEU A 238 4.45 -6.18 3.19
C LEU A 238 4.07 -5.91 1.74
N THR A 239 2.79 -6.00 1.43
CA THR A 239 2.20 -5.43 0.23
C THR A 239 1.39 -4.21 0.60
N ILE A 240 1.58 -3.12 -0.12
CA ILE A 240 0.83 -1.87 -0.02
C ILE A 240 0.08 -1.71 -1.34
N ASP A 241 -1.21 -1.91 -1.30
CA ASP A 241 -2.07 -1.84 -2.47
C ASP A 241 -2.79 -0.48 -2.57
N SER A 242 -3.09 -0.05 -3.76
CA SER A 242 -3.88 1.15 -4.02
C SER A 242 -5.34 0.98 -3.65
N SER A 243 -5.84 -0.25 -3.56
CA SER A 243 -7.21 -0.58 -3.16
C SER A 243 -7.24 -1.79 -2.23
N GLU A 244 -8.21 -1.84 -1.31
CA GLU A 244 -8.42 -3.00 -0.45
C GLU A 244 -9.19 -4.11 -1.17
N TRP A 245 -10.02 -3.77 -2.12
CA TRP A 245 -10.80 -4.66 -2.97
C TRP A 245 -11.48 -3.84 -4.08
N ASP A 246 -11.95 -4.49 -5.11
CA ASP A 246 -12.64 -3.87 -6.25
C ASP A 246 -13.88 -4.67 -6.66
N GLY A 247 -14.42 -4.40 -7.86
CA GLY A 247 -15.58 -5.10 -8.40
C GLY A 247 -15.33 -6.58 -8.70
N GLY A 248 -14.10 -6.94 -9.10
CA GLY A 248 -13.68 -8.32 -9.37
C GLY A 248 -13.29 -9.08 -8.10
N SER A 249 -12.89 -8.38 -7.06
CA SER A 249 -12.42 -8.94 -5.78
C SER A 249 -13.37 -8.68 -4.60
N GLY A 250 -14.67 -8.52 -4.87
CA GLY A 250 -15.68 -8.23 -3.84
C GLY A 250 -15.81 -9.28 -2.72
N SER A 251 -15.35 -10.51 -2.94
CA SER A 251 -15.24 -11.55 -1.92
C SER A 251 -14.23 -11.22 -0.82
N TRP A 252 -13.27 -10.35 -1.12
CA TRP A 252 -12.23 -9.87 -0.20
C TRP A 252 -12.64 -8.65 0.62
N LYS A 253 -13.87 -8.17 0.45
CA LYS A 253 -14.37 -7.03 1.22
C LYS A 253 -14.26 -7.30 2.72
N PRO A 254 -13.64 -6.36 3.50
CA PRO A 254 -13.47 -6.53 4.94
C PRO A 254 -14.78 -6.83 5.66
N LEU A 255 -14.72 -7.68 6.69
CA LEU A 255 -15.92 -8.11 7.44
C LEU A 255 -16.65 -6.92 8.07
N GLU A 256 -15.92 -5.92 8.55
CA GLU A 256 -16.46 -4.69 9.14
C GLU A 256 -17.24 -3.85 8.12
N GLU A 257 -16.95 -4.02 6.84
CA GLU A 257 -17.49 -3.20 5.75
C GLU A 257 -18.54 -3.93 4.92
N GLN A 258 -18.85 -5.19 5.22
CA GLN A 258 -19.79 -6.02 4.44
C GLN A 258 -21.13 -5.32 4.13
N ASN A 259 -21.65 -4.55 5.08
CA ASN A 259 -22.93 -3.85 4.97
C ASN A 259 -22.80 -2.40 4.45
N GLN A 260 -21.59 -1.94 4.13
CA GLN A 260 -21.38 -0.59 3.65
C GLN A 260 -21.47 -0.50 2.11
N PRO A 261 -21.89 0.65 1.55
CA PRO A 261 -21.91 0.83 0.11
C PRO A 261 -20.50 0.71 -0.49
N THR A 262 -20.37 -0.08 -1.55
CA THR A 262 -19.11 -0.42 -2.24
C THR A 262 -18.23 0.79 -2.56
N HIS A 263 -18.83 1.90 -3.00
CA HIS A 263 -18.10 3.08 -3.45
C HIS A 263 -17.37 3.89 -2.35
N ARG A 264 -17.50 3.49 -1.07
CA ARG A 264 -16.88 4.23 0.05
C ARG A 264 -15.70 3.51 0.70
N CYS A 265 -15.47 2.26 0.36
CA CYS A 265 -14.61 1.37 1.15
C CYS A 265 -13.40 0.82 0.40
N THR A 266 -13.32 1.00 -0.92
CA THR A 266 -12.26 0.38 -1.73
C THR A 266 -10.88 1.01 -1.53
N THR A 267 -10.80 2.27 -1.11
CA THR A 267 -9.54 3.01 -0.94
C THR A 267 -9.47 3.75 0.40
N PRO A 268 -9.62 3.08 1.54
CA PRO A 268 -9.70 3.74 2.84
C PRO A 268 -8.43 4.51 3.22
N THR A 269 -7.29 4.05 2.74
CA THR A 269 -5.97 4.68 2.99
C THR A 269 -5.70 5.86 2.07
N GLU A 270 -6.43 6.02 0.96
CA GLU A 270 -6.17 7.00 -0.10
C GLU A 270 -4.73 6.94 -0.65
N VAL A 271 -4.02 5.86 -0.39
CA VAL A 271 -2.70 5.60 -0.97
C VAL A 271 -2.88 5.14 -2.41
N THR A 272 -2.06 5.64 -3.30
CA THR A 272 -2.01 5.18 -4.69
C THR A 272 -0.58 4.88 -5.07
N VAL A 273 -0.32 3.63 -5.43
CA VAL A 273 0.98 3.17 -5.91
C VAL A 273 0.97 3.22 -7.43
N SER A 274 1.90 3.98 -8.02
CA SER A 274 2.03 4.10 -9.48
C SER A 274 0.67 4.39 -10.17
N ARG A 275 0.22 3.51 -11.05
CA ARG A 275 -1.03 3.61 -11.81
C ARG A 275 -2.09 2.64 -11.25
N TRP A 276 -2.42 2.76 -9.96
CA TRP A 276 -3.33 1.86 -9.25
C TRP A 276 -2.78 0.44 -9.07
N GLY A 277 -1.47 0.31 -8.93
CA GLY A 277 -0.81 -0.95 -8.65
C GLY A 277 -0.58 -1.20 -7.17
N GLU A 278 0.27 -2.15 -6.89
CA GLU A 278 0.72 -2.50 -5.56
C GLU A 278 2.24 -2.41 -5.41
N LEU A 279 2.70 -2.12 -4.21
CA LEU A 279 4.09 -2.10 -3.81
C LEU A 279 4.39 -3.31 -2.92
N ASN A 280 5.18 -4.23 -3.42
CA ASN A 280 5.66 -5.38 -2.68
C ASN A 280 7.03 -5.06 -2.05
N VAL A 281 7.12 -5.13 -0.74
CA VAL A 281 8.33 -4.89 0.05
C VAL A 281 8.88 -6.21 0.56
N PHE A 282 10.15 -6.48 0.30
CA PHE A 282 10.82 -7.72 0.66
C PHE A 282 11.88 -7.48 1.72
N ALA A 283 11.98 -8.37 2.68
CA ALA A 283 12.97 -8.36 3.75
C ALA A 283 13.79 -9.65 3.76
N CYS A 284 15.03 -9.53 4.21
CA CYS A 284 15.91 -10.68 4.38
C CYS A 284 15.45 -11.53 5.58
N PRO A 285 15.20 -12.85 5.39
CA PRO A 285 14.78 -13.72 6.49
C PRO A 285 15.90 -14.00 7.50
N ASP A 286 17.16 -13.94 7.08
CA ASP A 286 18.30 -14.19 7.95
C ASP A 286 18.61 -13.00 8.86
N ASN A 287 18.35 -11.78 8.38
CA ASN A 287 18.58 -10.58 9.16
C ASN A 287 17.71 -9.41 8.67
N PRO A 288 16.69 -9.02 9.42
CA PRO A 288 15.76 -7.94 9.05
C PRO A 288 16.40 -6.53 9.05
N VAL A 289 17.66 -6.41 9.48
CA VAL A 289 18.44 -5.14 9.38
C VAL A 289 19.10 -4.98 8.01
N HIS A 290 19.22 -6.07 7.23
CA HIS A 290 19.74 -5.97 5.87
C HIS A 290 18.82 -5.07 5.02
N PRO A 291 19.37 -4.37 4.02
CA PRO A 291 18.57 -3.53 3.16
C PRO A 291 17.40 -4.30 2.56
N HIS A 292 16.20 -3.73 2.67
CA HIS A 292 15.01 -4.25 2.01
C HIS A 292 15.08 -4.01 0.50
N ARG A 293 14.26 -4.74 -0.24
CA ARG A 293 14.01 -4.50 -1.66
C ARG A 293 12.52 -4.34 -1.89
N TRP A 294 12.13 -3.82 -3.02
CA TRP A 294 10.73 -3.65 -3.39
C TRP A 294 10.52 -3.87 -4.90
N SER A 295 9.29 -4.15 -5.27
CA SER A 295 8.82 -4.12 -6.64
C SER A 295 7.42 -3.48 -6.71
N ILE A 296 7.10 -2.87 -7.83
CA ILE A 296 5.77 -2.33 -8.13
C ILE A 296 5.14 -3.24 -9.19
N GLN A 297 3.91 -3.64 -8.90
CA GLN A 297 3.10 -4.50 -9.77
C GLN A 297 1.80 -3.80 -10.15
#